data_e8b780cd7f63d6e26f965990dbb58a1c
#
_entry.id   e8b780cd7f63d6e26f965990dbb58a1c
#
_cell.length_a   1.000
_cell.length_b   1.000
_cell.length_c   1.000
_cell.angle_alpha   90.00
_cell.angle_beta   90.00
_cell.angle_gamma   90.00
#
_symmetry.space_group_name_H-M   'P 1'
#
loop_
_entity.id
_entity.type
_entity.pdbx_description
1 polymer ?
#
loop_
_entity_poly.entity_id
_entity_poly.type
_entity_poly.pdbx_seq_one_letter_code
_entity_poly.pdbx_strand_id
1 'polypeptide(L)'
;ETAFPKVDWGLLSEETAKEKLASGQPLKNEWLWILDPLDGTKDFLQGTGEYAVHLALVRGNRAVLGVVLIPEKEELWFGFIGYGAWRENRSGIKTYPSLSSRRKLSDLILISSRNHRDSRLESLINSLGIASSLSVGSVGCKVATILRGETDFYISLSGKTAPKDWDIAA
;
A
#
# COMPACT_ATOMS: atom_id res chain seq x y z
N GLU A 1 1.53 -23.87 6.14
CA GLU A 1 2.22 -24.63 7.25
C GLU A 1 2.74 -25.99 6.76
N THR A 2 2.00 -26.74 5.95
CA THR A 2 2.43 -28.05 5.46
C THR A 2 3.59 -28.03 4.47
N ALA A 3 3.75 -26.95 3.69
CA ALA A 3 4.83 -26.83 2.69
C ALA A 3 6.20 -26.50 3.31
N PHE A 4 6.21 -25.78 4.45
CA PHE A 4 7.44 -25.34 5.13
C PHE A 4 7.35 -25.53 6.64
N PRO A 5 7.27 -26.77 7.13
CA PRO A 5 6.97 -27.09 8.53
C PRO A 5 8.06 -26.70 9.53
N LYS A 6 9.26 -26.33 9.05
CA LYS A 6 10.39 -25.96 9.91
C LYS A 6 10.59 -24.45 10.07
N VAL A 7 9.74 -23.64 9.43
CA VAL A 7 9.86 -22.18 9.50
C VAL A 7 8.85 -21.64 10.50
N ASP A 8 9.33 -20.82 11.43
CA ASP A 8 8.50 -20.15 12.43
C ASP A 8 7.79 -18.94 11.80
N TRP A 9 6.66 -19.23 11.15
CA TRP A 9 5.82 -18.22 10.51
C TRP A 9 4.79 -17.64 11.48
N GLY A 10 4.72 -16.30 11.52
CA GLY A 10 3.59 -15.58 12.09
C GLY A 10 2.67 -15.02 11.00
N LEU A 11 1.44 -14.69 11.36
CA LEU A 11 0.49 -13.97 10.51
C LEU A 11 -0.15 -12.84 11.31
N LEU A 12 -0.09 -11.63 10.77
CA LEU A 12 -0.86 -10.47 11.22
C LEU A 12 -1.80 -10.07 10.07
N SER A 13 -3.09 -10.10 10.30
CA SER A 13 -4.09 -9.63 9.35
C SER A 13 -4.89 -8.49 9.98
N GLU A 14 -5.37 -7.54 9.18
CA GLU A 14 -6.29 -6.49 9.65
C GLU A 14 -7.44 -7.07 10.45
N GLU A 15 -8.07 -8.16 9.97
CA GLU A 15 -9.21 -8.80 10.60
C GLU A 15 -8.92 -9.39 11.99
N THR A 16 -7.68 -9.82 12.22
CA THR A 16 -7.27 -10.45 13.49
C THR A 16 -6.38 -9.54 14.36
N ALA A 17 -6.00 -8.37 13.84
CA ALA A 17 -5.05 -7.49 14.53
C ALA A 17 -5.56 -7.00 15.88
N LYS A 18 -6.84 -6.66 15.99
CA LYS A 18 -7.45 -6.18 17.24
C LYS A 18 -7.34 -7.21 18.36
N GLU A 19 -7.61 -8.48 18.07
CA GLU A 19 -7.52 -9.57 19.05
C GLU A 19 -6.07 -9.81 19.47
N LYS A 20 -5.15 -9.87 18.50
CA LYS A 20 -3.73 -10.09 18.75
C LYS A 20 -3.07 -8.95 19.53
N LEU A 21 -3.39 -7.70 19.18
CA LEU A 21 -2.88 -6.53 19.90
C LEU A 21 -3.48 -6.41 21.29
N ALA A 22 -4.77 -6.75 21.47
CA ALA A 22 -5.43 -6.76 22.77
C ALA A 22 -4.87 -7.82 23.73
N SER A 23 -4.33 -8.94 23.20
CA SER A 23 -3.68 -9.96 24.03
C SER A 23 -2.38 -9.50 24.69
N GLY A 24 -1.81 -8.37 24.24
CA GLY A 24 -0.53 -7.84 24.74
C GLY A 24 0.68 -8.77 24.47
N GLN A 25 0.47 -9.84 23.71
CA GLN A 25 1.56 -10.77 23.38
C GLN A 25 2.32 -10.25 22.14
N PRO A 26 3.63 -10.02 22.24
CA PRO A 26 4.42 -9.66 21.09
C PRO A 26 4.44 -10.79 20.07
N LEU A 27 4.34 -10.46 18.80
CA LEU A 27 4.58 -11.41 17.71
C LEU A 27 6.08 -11.72 17.72
N LYS A 28 6.46 -12.90 18.23
CA LYS A 28 7.87 -13.31 18.43
C LYS A 28 8.46 -14.04 17.22
N ASN A 29 7.69 -14.23 16.17
CA ASN A 29 8.13 -14.96 14.99
C ASN A 29 9.23 -14.21 14.25
N GLU A 30 10.29 -14.89 13.85
CA GLU A 30 11.36 -14.30 13.01
C GLU A 30 10.79 -13.84 11.66
N TRP A 31 9.82 -14.60 11.12
CA TRP A 31 9.14 -14.32 9.87
C TRP A 31 7.66 -14.03 10.11
N LEU A 32 7.19 -12.93 9.58
CA LEU A 32 5.81 -12.49 9.76
C LEU A 32 5.18 -12.18 8.40
N TRP A 33 4.08 -12.84 8.09
CA TRP A 33 3.19 -12.42 7.04
C TRP A 33 2.27 -11.31 7.57
N ILE A 34 2.17 -10.23 6.81
CA ILE A 34 1.23 -9.13 7.10
C ILE A 34 0.26 -9.07 5.94
N LEU A 35 -1.04 -9.14 6.24
CA LEU A 35 -2.11 -9.23 5.25
C LEU A 35 -3.17 -8.16 5.51
N ASP A 36 -3.45 -7.35 4.50
CA ASP A 36 -4.70 -6.62 4.36
C ASP A 36 -5.52 -7.28 3.25
N PRO A 37 -6.60 -7.99 3.59
CA PRO A 37 -7.41 -8.68 2.59
C PRO A 37 -8.27 -7.73 1.74
N LEU A 38 -8.50 -6.50 2.19
CA LEU A 38 -9.33 -5.51 1.49
C LEU A 38 -8.99 -4.07 1.90
N ASP A 39 -7.82 -3.56 1.48
CA ASP A 39 -7.50 -2.14 1.59
C ASP A 39 -8.44 -1.30 0.72
N GLY A 40 -9.10 -0.30 1.31
CA GLY A 40 -10.10 0.50 0.63
C GLY A 40 -11.51 -0.05 0.75
N THR A 41 -11.91 -0.61 1.89
CA THR A 41 -13.25 -1.17 2.15
C THR A 41 -14.39 -0.20 1.79
N LYS A 42 -14.24 1.10 2.07
CA LYS A 42 -15.25 2.10 1.70
C LYS A 42 -15.39 2.23 0.18
N ASP A 43 -14.29 2.22 -0.53
CA ASP A 43 -14.26 2.33 -1.99
C ASP A 43 -14.82 1.05 -2.64
N PHE A 44 -14.55 -0.12 -2.05
CA PHE A 44 -15.17 -1.38 -2.45
C PHE A 44 -16.72 -1.32 -2.31
N LEU A 45 -17.21 -0.88 -1.15
CA LEU A 45 -18.67 -0.76 -0.90
C LEU A 45 -19.34 0.28 -1.81
N GLN A 46 -18.62 1.32 -2.20
CA GLN A 46 -19.10 2.37 -3.10
C GLN A 46 -18.99 1.98 -4.59
N GLY A 47 -18.36 0.87 -4.91
CA GLY A 47 -18.17 0.40 -6.29
C GLY A 47 -17.23 1.30 -7.11
N THR A 48 -16.27 1.98 -6.48
CA THR A 48 -15.33 2.86 -7.20
C THR A 48 -14.25 2.08 -7.95
N GLY A 49 -14.05 0.81 -7.60
CA GLY A 49 -12.97 -0.02 -8.14
C GLY A 49 -11.58 0.28 -7.57
N GLU A 50 -11.49 1.14 -6.55
CA GLU A 50 -10.21 1.56 -5.96
C GLU A 50 -9.94 0.83 -4.64
N TYR A 51 -9.77 -0.46 -4.73
CA TYR A 51 -9.42 -1.33 -3.61
C TYR A 51 -8.32 -2.30 -4.01
N ALA A 52 -7.60 -2.83 -3.02
CA ALA A 52 -6.49 -3.74 -3.24
C ALA A 52 -6.39 -4.80 -2.14
N VAL A 53 -5.67 -5.88 -2.42
CA VAL A 53 -5.21 -6.86 -1.44
C VAL A 53 -3.71 -6.65 -1.24
N HIS A 54 -3.27 -6.54 0.01
CA HIS A 54 -1.86 -6.38 0.35
C HIS A 54 -1.34 -7.62 1.08
N LEU A 55 -0.17 -8.10 0.69
CA LEU A 55 0.53 -9.17 1.38
C LEU A 55 2.01 -8.84 1.46
N ALA A 56 2.55 -8.78 2.66
CA ALA A 56 3.97 -8.60 2.88
C ALA A 56 4.58 -9.75 3.67
N LEU A 57 5.83 -10.07 3.38
CA LEU A 57 6.67 -10.90 4.23
C LEU A 57 7.71 -10.02 4.91
N VAL A 58 7.73 -10.06 6.23
CA VAL A 58 8.62 -9.29 7.08
C VAL A 58 9.57 -10.25 7.81
N ARG A 59 10.85 -9.90 7.86
CA ARG A 59 11.84 -10.57 8.70
C ARG A 59 12.35 -9.58 9.75
N GLY A 60 12.11 -9.89 11.03
CA GLY A 60 12.37 -8.92 12.10
C GLY A 60 11.53 -7.65 11.87
N ASN A 61 12.17 -6.50 11.67
CA ASN A 61 11.49 -5.22 11.44
C ASN A 61 11.61 -4.74 9.98
N ARG A 62 11.87 -5.62 9.03
CA ARG A 62 12.10 -5.25 7.63
C ARG A 62 11.24 -6.05 6.68
N ALA A 63 10.41 -5.38 5.89
CA ALA A 63 9.71 -6.01 4.78
C ALA A 63 10.74 -6.51 3.75
N VAL A 64 10.62 -7.76 3.32
CA VAL A 64 11.51 -8.42 2.36
C VAL A 64 10.80 -8.75 1.05
N LEU A 65 9.48 -8.94 1.09
CA LEU A 65 8.62 -9.15 -0.05
C LEU A 65 7.35 -8.33 0.16
N GLY A 66 6.90 -7.64 -0.87
CA GLY A 66 5.60 -7.00 -0.94
C GLY A 66 4.82 -7.46 -2.16
N VAL A 67 3.52 -7.67 -2.01
CA VAL A 67 2.59 -8.02 -3.09
C VAL A 67 1.33 -7.19 -2.92
N VAL A 68 0.92 -6.50 -3.98
CA VAL A 68 -0.32 -5.74 -4.04
C VAL A 68 -1.11 -6.15 -5.27
N LEU A 69 -2.28 -6.71 -5.06
CA LEU A 69 -3.22 -7.03 -6.14
C LEU A 69 -4.29 -5.94 -6.22
N ILE A 70 -4.48 -5.37 -7.40
CA ILE A 70 -5.56 -4.44 -7.73
C ILE A 70 -6.53 -5.15 -8.68
N PRO A 71 -7.61 -5.77 -8.17
CA PRO A 71 -8.45 -6.67 -8.97
C PRO A 71 -9.11 -5.99 -10.17
N GLU A 72 -9.66 -4.79 -9.98
CA GLU A 72 -10.37 -4.05 -11.02
C GLU A 72 -9.47 -3.59 -12.18
N LYS A 73 -8.17 -3.54 -11.96
CA LYS A 73 -7.17 -3.21 -13.00
C LYS A 73 -6.45 -4.45 -13.52
N GLU A 74 -6.75 -5.63 -12.96
CA GLU A 74 -6.06 -6.88 -13.27
C GLU A 74 -4.53 -6.74 -13.14
N GLU A 75 -4.07 -5.98 -12.14
CA GLU A 75 -2.66 -5.70 -11.88
C GLU A 75 -2.19 -6.38 -10.60
N LEU A 76 -1.13 -7.16 -10.71
CA LEU A 76 -0.38 -7.70 -9.59
C LEU A 76 0.97 -6.98 -9.52
N TRP A 77 1.15 -6.14 -8.52
CA TRP A 77 2.42 -5.53 -8.19
C TRP A 77 3.15 -6.39 -7.17
N PHE A 78 4.43 -6.58 -7.34
CA PHE A 78 5.26 -7.27 -6.37
C PHE A 78 6.68 -6.75 -6.38
N GLY A 79 7.32 -6.78 -5.22
CA GLY A 79 8.68 -6.35 -5.04
C GLY A 79 9.42 -7.26 -4.07
N PHE A 80 10.70 -7.44 -4.30
CA PHE A 80 11.57 -8.23 -3.45
C PHE A 80 12.86 -7.46 -3.18
N ILE A 81 13.27 -7.43 -1.92
CA ILE A 81 14.42 -6.64 -1.51
C ILE A 81 15.69 -7.07 -2.27
N GLY A 82 16.40 -6.11 -2.84
CA GLY A 82 17.60 -6.34 -3.64
C GLY A 82 17.33 -6.74 -5.10
N TYR A 83 16.08 -7.02 -5.48
CA TYR A 83 15.73 -7.45 -6.84
C TYR A 83 14.87 -6.44 -7.59
N GLY A 84 14.24 -5.48 -6.88
CA GLY A 84 13.37 -4.48 -7.48
C GLY A 84 11.89 -4.83 -7.41
N ALA A 85 11.08 -4.14 -8.22
CA ALA A 85 9.64 -4.31 -8.28
C ALA A 85 9.15 -4.51 -9.72
N TRP A 86 8.02 -5.21 -9.88
CA TRP A 86 7.38 -5.51 -11.16
C TRP A 86 5.88 -5.40 -11.03
N ARG A 87 5.24 -5.18 -12.18
CA ARG A 87 3.82 -5.38 -12.36
C ARG A 87 3.59 -6.54 -13.32
N GLU A 88 2.68 -7.40 -13.00
CA GLU A 88 2.19 -8.47 -13.87
C GLU A 88 0.69 -8.25 -14.14
N ASN A 89 0.27 -8.39 -15.39
CA ASN A 89 -1.13 -8.35 -15.76
C ASN A 89 -1.72 -9.78 -15.80
N ARG A 90 -3.04 -9.87 -16.02
CA ARG A 90 -3.76 -11.15 -16.10
C ARG A 90 -3.19 -12.14 -17.14
N SER A 91 -2.55 -11.64 -18.20
CA SER A 91 -1.92 -12.46 -19.22
C SER A 91 -0.49 -12.92 -18.85
N GLY A 92 -0.01 -12.61 -17.63
CA GLY A 92 1.34 -12.96 -17.18
C GLY A 92 2.43 -12.06 -17.75
N ILE A 93 2.08 -10.95 -18.41
CA ILE A 93 3.07 -10.02 -18.96
C ILE A 93 3.62 -9.16 -17.82
N LYS A 94 4.94 -9.21 -17.63
CA LYS A 94 5.65 -8.45 -16.61
C LYS A 94 6.20 -7.15 -17.18
N THR A 95 6.02 -6.07 -16.42
CA THR A 95 6.58 -4.75 -16.73
C THR A 95 7.22 -4.14 -15.49
N TYR A 96 8.23 -3.28 -15.69
CA TYR A 96 8.86 -2.53 -14.61
C TYR A 96 8.09 -1.25 -14.31
N PRO A 97 8.21 -0.70 -13.08
CA PRO A 97 7.72 0.63 -12.78
C PRO A 97 8.28 1.67 -13.75
N SER A 98 7.46 2.62 -14.14
CA SER A 98 7.85 3.73 -15.01
C SER A 98 7.51 5.06 -14.32
N LEU A 99 8.40 5.50 -13.44
CA LEU A 99 8.20 6.74 -12.69
C LEU A 99 8.19 7.96 -13.62
N SER A 100 7.47 9.00 -13.20
CA SER A 100 7.43 10.25 -13.95
C SER A 100 8.80 10.93 -14.03
N SER A 101 8.98 11.77 -15.04
CA SER A 101 10.16 12.62 -15.19
C SER A 101 10.01 14.01 -14.56
N ARG A 102 8.86 14.31 -13.93
CA ARG A 102 8.63 15.60 -13.26
C ARG A 102 9.61 15.79 -12.09
N ARG A 103 10.17 17.00 -11.96
CA ARG A 103 11.19 17.28 -10.93
C ARG A 103 10.98 18.62 -10.23
N LYS A 104 10.15 19.50 -10.79
CA LYS A 104 9.85 20.79 -10.19
C LYS A 104 8.55 20.66 -9.39
N LEU A 105 8.49 21.27 -8.22
CA LEU A 105 7.31 21.21 -7.35
C LEU A 105 6.03 21.68 -8.07
N SER A 106 6.16 22.72 -8.92
CA SER A 106 5.09 23.23 -9.76
C SER A 106 4.53 22.23 -10.78
N ASP A 107 5.26 21.17 -11.09
CA ASP A 107 4.88 20.19 -12.11
C ASP A 107 4.43 18.86 -11.45
N LEU A 108 4.70 18.69 -10.14
CA LEU A 108 4.39 17.46 -9.43
C LEU A 108 2.88 17.28 -9.24
N ILE A 109 2.45 16.03 -9.28
CA ILE A 109 1.08 15.61 -9.03
C ILE A 109 1.04 14.83 -7.72
N LEU A 110 0.34 15.37 -6.74
CA LEU A 110 0.11 14.70 -5.45
C LEU A 110 -0.99 13.65 -5.61
N ILE A 111 -0.80 12.49 -5.00
CA ILE A 111 -1.89 11.55 -4.72
C ILE A 111 -2.26 11.62 -3.23
N SER A 112 -3.54 11.68 -2.92
CA SER A 112 -4.07 11.74 -1.56
C SER A 112 -5.23 10.78 -1.37
N SER A 113 -5.60 10.52 -0.10
CA SER A 113 -6.76 9.70 0.20
C SER A 113 -8.06 10.42 -0.18
N ARG A 114 -9.00 9.71 -0.82
CA ARG A 114 -10.35 10.23 -1.08
C ARG A 114 -11.14 10.42 0.21
N ASN A 115 -11.05 9.46 1.11
CA ASN A 115 -11.91 9.36 2.29
C ASN A 115 -11.27 9.93 3.57
N HIS A 116 -9.98 10.30 3.53
CA HIS A 116 -9.21 10.69 4.72
C HIS A 116 -8.46 12.01 4.49
N ARG A 117 -9.20 13.05 4.06
CA ARG A 117 -8.67 14.42 3.92
C ARG A 117 -9.18 15.27 5.08
N ASP A 118 -8.26 15.91 5.77
CA ASP A 118 -8.58 16.89 6.82
C ASP A 118 -8.09 18.30 6.41
N SER A 119 -8.52 19.31 7.17
CA SER A 119 -8.16 20.70 6.89
C SER A 119 -6.67 20.99 6.94
N ARG A 120 -5.89 20.21 7.72
CA ARG A 120 -4.43 20.35 7.80
C ARG A 120 -3.79 19.91 6.50
N LEU A 121 -4.23 18.78 5.94
CA LEU A 121 -3.75 18.27 4.66
C LEU A 121 -4.13 19.23 3.52
N GLU A 122 -5.35 19.76 3.51
CA GLU A 122 -5.78 20.75 2.52
C GLU A 122 -4.93 22.03 2.59
N SER A 123 -4.69 22.55 3.79
CA SER A 123 -3.83 23.73 3.99
C SER A 123 -2.39 23.46 3.49
N LEU A 124 -1.84 22.28 3.76
CA LEU A 124 -0.53 21.88 3.30
C LEU A 124 -0.48 21.81 1.76
N ILE A 125 -1.44 21.15 1.13
CA ILE A 125 -1.53 21.03 -0.34
C ILE A 125 -1.58 22.43 -0.98
N ASN A 126 -2.41 23.32 -0.46
CA ASN A 126 -2.55 24.68 -0.97
C ASN A 126 -1.27 25.50 -0.81
N SER A 127 -0.47 25.24 0.25
CA SER A 127 0.79 25.94 0.50
C SER A 127 1.97 25.47 -0.35
N LEU A 128 1.89 24.25 -0.88
CA LEU A 128 3.03 23.63 -1.60
C LEU A 128 3.20 24.13 -3.04
N GLY A 129 2.19 24.77 -3.64
CA GLY A 129 2.26 25.25 -5.02
C GLY A 129 2.46 24.15 -6.05
N ILE A 130 1.92 22.95 -5.79
CA ILE A 130 1.97 21.80 -6.70
C ILE A 130 0.98 21.96 -7.86
N ALA A 131 1.26 21.34 -9.00
CA ALA A 131 0.44 21.46 -10.21
C ALA A 131 -1.00 20.98 -10.01
N SER A 132 -1.17 19.82 -9.40
CA SER A 132 -2.49 19.22 -9.20
C SER A 132 -2.45 18.12 -8.14
N SER A 133 -3.63 17.71 -7.69
CA SER A 133 -3.79 16.57 -6.80
C SER A 133 -4.88 15.62 -7.31
N LEU A 134 -4.64 14.32 -7.16
CA LEU A 134 -5.61 13.27 -7.39
C LEU A 134 -6.05 12.66 -6.07
N SER A 135 -7.26 12.16 -6.01
CA SER A 135 -7.81 11.48 -4.83
C SER A 135 -8.21 10.05 -5.18
N VAL A 136 -7.59 9.09 -4.51
CA VAL A 136 -7.79 7.65 -4.72
C VAL A 136 -8.03 6.97 -3.38
N GLY A 137 -8.78 5.87 -3.35
CA GLY A 137 -9.16 5.14 -2.15
C GLY A 137 -8.00 4.41 -1.49
N SER A 138 -7.75 3.20 -1.89
CA SER A 138 -6.74 2.27 -1.37
C SER A 138 -5.32 2.85 -1.35
N VAL A 139 -4.50 2.47 -0.36
CA VAL A 139 -3.06 2.81 -0.34
C VAL A 139 -2.34 2.12 -1.49
N GLY A 140 -2.64 0.83 -1.75
CA GLY A 140 -2.08 0.10 -2.87
C GLY A 140 -2.39 0.74 -4.22
N CYS A 141 -3.64 1.17 -4.43
CA CYS A 141 -4.02 1.91 -5.64
C CYS A 141 -3.25 3.23 -5.77
N LYS A 142 -3.04 3.98 -4.68
CA LYS A 142 -2.23 5.22 -4.66
C LYS A 142 -0.78 4.95 -5.06
N VAL A 143 -0.14 3.97 -4.43
CA VAL A 143 1.25 3.62 -4.75
C VAL A 143 1.38 3.16 -6.20
N ALA A 144 0.43 2.38 -6.70
CA ALA A 144 0.42 1.94 -8.10
C ALA A 144 0.36 3.10 -9.09
N THR A 145 -0.36 4.21 -8.79
CA THR A 145 -0.35 5.41 -9.68
C THR A 145 1.02 6.07 -9.73
N ILE A 146 1.77 6.06 -8.61
CA ILE A 146 3.15 6.56 -8.58
C ILE A 146 4.05 5.65 -9.42
N LEU A 147 3.95 4.34 -9.24
CA LEU A 147 4.76 3.35 -9.97
C LEU A 147 4.48 3.33 -11.48
N ARG A 148 3.29 3.80 -11.91
CA ARG A 148 2.94 4.01 -13.31
C ARG A 148 3.34 5.40 -13.85
N GLY A 149 3.88 6.29 -12.99
CA GLY A 149 4.25 7.66 -13.37
C GLY A 149 3.07 8.62 -13.56
N GLU A 150 1.86 8.21 -13.18
CA GLU A 150 0.66 9.05 -13.23
C GLU A 150 0.70 10.16 -12.19
N THR A 151 1.20 9.83 -11.00
CA THR A 151 1.43 10.76 -9.87
C THR A 151 2.87 10.65 -9.37
N ASP A 152 3.28 11.54 -8.45
CA ASP A 152 4.68 11.64 -8.05
C ASP A 152 4.93 11.29 -6.59
N PHE A 153 3.99 11.63 -5.71
CA PHE A 153 4.16 11.39 -4.28
C PHE A 153 2.83 11.31 -3.56
N TYR A 154 2.85 10.63 -2.41
CA TYR A 154 1.73 10.47 -1.50
C TYR A 154 2.05 11.13 -0.16
N ILE A 155 1.07 11.86 0.40
CA ILE A 155 1.14 12.40 1.76
C ILE A 155 -0.02 11.83 2.56
N SER A 156 0.32 11.26 3.73
CA SER A 156 -0.62 10.93 4.79
C SER A 156 -0.16 11.58 6.08
N LEU A 157 -1.02 12.32 6.74
CA LEU A 157 -0.71 12.91 8.03
C LEU A 157 -1.01 11.90 9.15
N SER A 158 -0.20 11.97 10.22
CA SER A 158 -0.42 11.15 11.41
C SER A 158 -1.76 11.48 12.09
N GLY A 159 -2.41 10.48 12.68
CA GLY A 159 -3.69 10.61 13.37
C GLY A 159 -4.53 9.34 13.28
N LYS A 160 -5.83 9.46 13.57
CA LYS A 160 -6.76 8.32 13.59
C LYS A 160 -6.90 7.61 12.23
N THR A 161 -6.64 8.34 11.15
CA THR A 161 -6.76 7.87 9.76
C THR A 161 -5.41 7.59 9.10
N ALA A 162 -4.32 7.56 9.88
CA ALA A 162 -3.01 7.16 9.38
C ALA A 162 -3.04 5.69 8.92
N PRO A 163 -2.32 5.36 7.85
CA PRO A 163 -2.14 3.99 7.43
C PRO A 163 -1.60 3.11 8.57
N LYS A 164 -2.01 1.86 8.58
CA LYS A 164 -1.55 0.83 9.53
C LYS A 164 -0.45 -0.01 8.89
N ASP A 165 0.15 -0.89 9.67
CA ASP A 165 1.22 -1.75 9.19
C ASP A 165 0.77 -2.62 8.00
N TRP A 166 -0.46 -3.10 7.98
CA TRP A 166 -1.00 -3.90 6.88
C TRP A 166 -1.28 -3.10 5.61
N ASP A 167 -1.49 -1.79 5.71
CA ASP A 167 -1.67 -0.89 4.55
C ASP A 167 -0.35 -0.60 3.83
N ILE A 168 0.80 -0.65 4.55
CA ILE A 168 2.08 -0.11 4.07
C ILE A 168 3.24 -1.10 4.03
N ALA A 169 3.09 -2.31 4.57
CA ALA A 169 4.18 -3.29 4.61
C ALA A 169 4.45 -3.94 3.24
N ALA A 170 3.46 -3.95 2.34
CA ALA A 170 3.55 -4.55 1.01
C ALA A 170 4.24 -3.66 -0.04
#